data_e688fd870fc95dd0af2907290a4a94b4
#
_entry.id   e688fd870fc95dd0af2907290a4a94b4
#
_cell.length_a   1.000
_cell.length_b   1.000
_cell.length_c   1.000
_cell.angle_alpha   90.00
_cell.angle_beta   90.00
_cell.angle_gamma   90.00
#
_symmetry.space_group_name_H-M   'P 1'
#
loop_
_entity.id
_entity.type
_entity.pdbx_description
1 polymer ?
#
loop_
_entity_poly.entity_id
_entity_poly.type
_entity_poly.pdbx_seq_one_letter_code
_entity_poly.pdbx_strand_id
1 'polypeptide(L)'
;MRNKFPLSQKYIDFINSTNVSADFLEGTTASGKTTVGAGVKFMRMVSKSSKKLHIIASKTTGTAEKNIIQQDNGILDLHRGASYYGNGDKDYKIPHIKFENKIIFVLGYDNRDKWELVLGSQFGCVYIDEINTAHIDFVREISTRNDYLMATLNPDDPSLPVYKEFVNRSRPYKKYENIIPNEIREELKEKPVQGWKYWFFTFEDNLSLSAEDIEKKKQSCLLYTSPS
;
A
#
# COMPACT_ATOMS: atom_id res chain seq x y z
N MET A 1 18.75 -7.65 2.95
CA MET A 1 17.96 -7.79 1.71
C MET A 1 18.75 -7.18 0.56
N ARG A 2 19.13 -7.92 -0.48
CA ARG A 2 19.60 -7.32 -1.73
C ARG A 2 18.37 -6.99 -2.54
N ASN A 3 18.13 -5.71 -2.79
CA ASN A 3 17.06 -5.31 -3.71
C ASN A 3 17.32 -5.94 -5.07
N LYS A 4 16.35 -6.69 -5.58
CA LYS A 4 16.44 -7.35 -6.90
C LYS A 4 16.18 -6.36 -8.05
N PHE A 5 15.82 -5.13 -7.75
CA PHE A 5 15.49 -4.08 -8.73
C PHE A 5 16.05 -2.72 -8.25
N PRO A 6 16.35 -1.80 -9.18
CA PRO A 6 16.85 -0.47 -8.84
C PRO A 6 15.75 0.36 -8.14
N LEU A 7 16.16 1.18 -7.16
CA LEU A 7 15.27 2.08 -6.40
C LEU A 7 15.63 3.53 -6.68
N SER A 8 14.65 4.36 -6.97
CA SER A 8 14.82 5.81 -7.04
C SER A 8 15.16 6.37 -5.64
N GLN A 9 15.78 7.56 -5.60
CA GLN A 9 16.08 8.22 -4.33
C GLN A 9 14.81 8.47 -3.51
N LYS A 10 13.67 8.75 -4.16
CA LYS A 10 12.37 8.91 -3.50
C LYS A 10 11.93 7.62 -2.80
N TYR A 11 12.09 6.46 -3.45
CA TYR A 11 11.81 5.18 -2.80
C TYR A 11 12.76 4.86 -1.65
N ILE A 12 14.05 5.21 -1.78
CA ILE A 12 15.02 5.06 -0.68
C ILE A 12 14.61 5.92 0.52
N ASP A 13 14.25 7.18 0.31
CA ASP A 13 13.79 8.09 1.36
C ASP A 13 12.46 7.61 1.98
N PHE A 14 11.53 7.11 1.17
CA PHE A 14 10.30 6.50 1.62
C PHE A 14 10.54 5.29 2.54
N ILE A 15 11.38 4.33 2.11
CA ILE A 15 11.70 3.13 2.90
C ILE A 15 12.35 3.50 4.23
N ASN A 16 13.17 4.57 4.26
CA ASN A 16 13.92 4.99 5.44
C ASN A 16 13.22 6.05 6.29
N SER A 17 12.03 6.52 5.90
CA SER A 17 11.29 7.49 6.70
C SER A 17 10.95 6.94 8.08
N THR A 18 11.08 7.78 9.12
CA THR A 18 10.88 7.45 10.53
C THR A 18 9.74 8.28 11.12
N ASN A 19 9.26 7.88 12.31
CA ASN A 19 8.16 8.55 13.01
C ASN A 19 6.88 8.64 12.17
N VAL A 20 6.57 7.53 11.49
CA VAL A 20 5.43 7.38 10.60
C VAL A 20 4.48 6.36 11.18
N SER A 21 3.21 6.75 11.36
CA SER A 21 2.10 5.87 11.75
C SER A 21 1.19 5.51 10.58
N ALA A 22 1.21 6.30 9.50
CA ALA A 22 0.60 5.91 8.23
C ALA A 22 1.36 6.48 7.03
N ASP A 23 1.43 5.71 5.94
CA ASP A 23 1.90 6.13 4.62
C ASP A 23 0.81 5.93 3.58
N PHE A 24 0.45 7.00 2.86
CA PHE A 24 -0.45 6.96 1.71
C PHE A 24 0.37 7.17 0.44
N LEU A 25 0.38 6.15 -0.43
CA LEU A 25 1.15 6.11 -1.67
C LEU A 25 0.19 6.29 -2.85
N GLU A 26 0.06 7.50 -3.33
CA GLU A 26 -0.72 7.82 -4.52
C GLU A 26 0.18 7.98 -5.75
N GLY A 27 -0.37 7.78 -6.93
CA GLY A 27 0.35 8.01 -8.17
C GLY A 27 -0.04 7.07 -9.30
N THR A 28 0.71 7.12 -10.39
CA THR A 28 0.38 6.40 -11.63
C THR A 28 0.47 4.87 -11.46
N THR A 29 -0.30 4.15 -12.27
CA THR A 29 -0.16 2.70 -12.43
C THR A 29 1.28 2.38 -12.87
N ALA A 30 1.82 1.23 -12.43
CA ALA A 30 3.19 0.78 -12.73
C ALA A 30 4.32 1.70 -12.22
N SER A 31 4.04 2.64 -11.31
CA SER A 31 5.09 3.42 -10.63
C SER A 31 5.92 2.60 -9.63
N GLY A 32 5.51 1.37 -9.29
CA GLY A 32 6.20 0.49 -8.34
C GLY A 32 5.66 0.54 -6.90
N LYS A 33 4.55 1.27 -6.65
CA LYS A 33 3.96 1.46 -5.31
C LYS A 33 3.73 0.15 -4.56
N THR A 34 3.10 -0.83 -5.22
CA THR A 34 2.77 -2.12 -4.59
C THR A 34 4.04 -2.92 -4.29
N THR A 35 4.96 -3.03 -5.25
CA THR A 35 6.22 -3.78 -5.07
C THR A 35 7.08 -3.19 -3.95
N VAL A 36 7.32 -1.89 -3.96
CA VAL A 36 8.17 -1.23 -2.95
C VAL A 36 7.40 -1.03 -1.64
N GLY A 37 6.12 -0.66 -1.71
CA GLY A 37 5.27 -0.47 -0.53
C GLY A 37 5.08 -1.78 0.22
N ALA A 38 4.37 -2.75 -0.38
CA ALA A 38 4.07 -4.02 0.28
C ALA A 38 5.32 -4.90 0.41
N GLY A 39 6.06 -5.09 -0.69
CA GLY A 39 7.17 -6.03 -0.73
C GLY A 39 8.41 -5.57 0.07
N VAL A 40 8.68 -4.28 0.20
CA VAL A 40 9.89 -3.80 0.89
C VAL A 40 9.57 -3.12 2.22
N LYS A 41 8.89 -1.96 2.20
CA LYS A 41 8.70 -1.17 3.43
C LYS A 41 7.75 -1.82 4.41
N PHE A 42 6.59 -2.30 3.94
CA PHE A 42 5.61 -2.97 4.82
C PHE A 42 6.21 -4.20 5.49
N MET A 43 6.87 -5.08 4.74
CA MET A 43 7.52 -6.27 5.31
C MET A 43 8.62 -5.90 6.31
N ARG A 44 9.37 -4.82 6.07
CA ARG A 44 10.33 -4.28 7.05
C ARG A 44 9.64 -3.79 8.33
N MET A 45 8.47 -3.17 8.23
CA MET A 45 7.68 -2.72 9.39
C MET A 45 7.11 -3.92 10.15
N VAL A 46 6.63 -4.95 9.45
CA VAL A 46 6.18 -6.22 10.03
C VAL A 46 7.30 -6.88 10.85
N SER A 47 8.50 -7.01 10.28
CA SER A 47 9.66 -7.60 10.97
C SER A 47 10.02 -6.83 12.26
N LYS A 48 9.91 -5.51 12.25
CA LYS A 48 10.22 -4.65 13.40
C LYS A 48 9.10 -4.57 14.46
N SER A 49 7.87 -4.92 14.11
CA SER A 49 6.73 -4.81 15.02
C SER A 49 6.87 -5.76 16.21
N SER A 50 6.47 -5.31 17.39
CA SER A 50 6.34 -6.17 18.57
C SER A 50 5.12 -7.11 18.50
N LYS A 51 4.07 -6.73 17.71
CA LYS A 51 2.87 -7.53 17.54
C LYS A 51 3.09 -8.71 16.59
N LYS A 52 2.35 -9.79 16.81
CA LYS A 52 2.41 -11.02 16.00
C LYS A 52 1.54 -10.93 14.74
N LEU A 53 0.40 -10.25 14.84
CA LEU A 53 -0.64 -10.26 13.81
C LEU A 53 -0.55 -9.00 12.95
N HIS A 54 -0.68 -9.18 11.63
CA HIS A 54 -0.64 -8.15 10.61
C HIS A 54 -1.68 -8.43 9.53
N ILE A 55 -1.96 -7.47 8.65
CA ILE A 55 -2.93 -7.62 7.55
C ILE A 55 -2.36 -7.09 6.24
N ILE A 56 -2.64 -7.81 5.16
CA ILE A 56 -2.64 -7.33 3.78
C ILE A 56 -4.07 -7.44 3.28
N ALA A 57 -4.65 -6.33 2.84
CA ALA A 57 -5.98 -6.28 2.26
C ALA A 57 -5.92 -5.75 0.82
N SER A 58 -6.68 -6.36 -0.08
CA SER A 58 -6.90 -5.93 -1.46
C SER A 58 -8.37 -6.14 -1.80
N LYS A 59 -8.81 -5.77 -3.02
CA LYS A 59 -10.21 -5.93 -3.42
C LYS A 59 -10.71 -7.34 -3.16
N THR A 60 -9.97 -8.35 -3.61
CA THR A 60 -10.22 -9.76 -3.31
C THR A 60 -8.93 -10.42 -2.78
N THR A 61 -9.07 -11.55 -2.10
CA THR A 61 -7.91 -12.38 -1.71
C THR A 61 -7.08 -12.79 -2.94
N GLY A 62 -7.74 -13.19 -4.03
CA GLY A 62 -7.06 -13.55 -5.28
C GLY A 62 -6.29 -12.38 -5.92
N THR A 63 -6.78 -11.13 -5.78
CA THR A 63 -6.04 -9.95 -6.22
C THR A 63 -4.76 -9.76 -5.38
N ALA A 64 -4.85 -9.92 -4.07
CA ALA A 64 -3.69 -9.87 -3.18
C ALA A 64 -2.66 -10.96 -3.52
N GLU A 65 -3.12 -12.19 -3.75
CA GLU A 65 -2.27 -13.31 -4.16
C GLU A 65 -1.48 -13.00 -5.44
N LYS A 66 -2.20 -12.57 -6.49
CA LYS A 66 -1.62 -12.31 -7.79
C LYS A 66 -0.67 -11.10 -7.80
N ASN A 67 -1.11 -9.97 -7.21
CA ASN A 67 -0.47 -8.67 -7.41
C ASN A 67 0.54 -8.29 -6.31
N ILE A 68 0.49 -8.98 -5.15
CA ILE A 68 1.32 -8.62 -3.99
C ILE A 68 2.20 -9.79 -3.57
N ILE A 69 1.64 -11.00 -3.54
CA ILE A 69 2.30 -12.14 -2.89
C ILE A 69 3.14 -12.93 -3.86
N GLN A 70 2.56 -13.39 -5.00
CA GLN A 70 3.14 -14.38 -5.91
C GLN A 70 3.73 -13.79 -7.19
N GLN A 71 3.51 -12.49 -7.48
CA GLN A 71 4.10 -11.85 -8.66
C GLN A 71 5.64 -11.82 -8.60
N ASP A 72 6.27 -11.57 -9.75
CA ASP A 72 7.69 -11.25 -9.83
C ASP A 72 8.00 -10.02 -8.95
N ASN A 73 9.02 -10.12 -8.09
CA ASN A 73 9.31 -9.16 -7.05
C ASN A 73 8.17 -8.95 -6.03
N GLY A 74 7.24 -9.91 -5.91
CA GLY A 74 6.26 -9.97 -4.83
C GLY A 74 6.88 -10.44 -3.51
N ILE A 75 6.04 -10.56 -2.48
CA ILE A 75 6.52 -10.88 -1.12
C ILE A 75 7.30 -12.19 -1.08
N LEU A 76 6.80 -13.27 -1.73
CA LEU A 76 7.47 -14.58 -1.68
C LEU A 76 8.80 -14.58 -2.44
N ASP A 77 8.92 -13.77 -3.50
CA ASP A 77 10.16 -13.65 -4.27
C ASP A 77 11.22 -12.83 -3.51
N LEU A 78 10.81 -11.78 -2.83
CA LEU A 78 11.70 -10.89 -2.08
C LEU A 78 12.12 -11.45 -0.70
N HIS A 79 11.29 -12.29 -0.09
CA HIS A 79 11.48 -12.80 1.27
C HIS A 79 11.48 -14.32 1.31
N ARG A 80 12.65 -14.94 1.15
CA ARG A 80 12.82 -16.42 1.14
C ARG A 80 12.31 -17.13 2.38
N GLY A 81 12.15 -16.42 3.51
CA GLY A 81 11.59 -16.96 4.76
C GLY A 81 10.08 -16.84 4.86
N ALA A 82 9.41 -16.24 3.87
CA ALA A 82 7.96 -16.14 3.84
C ALA A 82 7.33 -17.38 3.22
N SER A 83 6.24 -17.87 3.80
CA SER A 83 5.44 -18.98 3.28
C SER A 83 3.97 -18.60 3.26
N TYR A 84 3.29 -18.80 2.14
CA TYR A 84 1.89 -18.46 1.96
C TYR A 84 0.98 -19.70 2.07
N TYR A 85 -0.10 -19.55 2.81
CA TYR A 85 -1.12 -20.57 3.09
C TYR A 85 -2.49 -20.07 2.59
N GLY A 86 -2.78 -20.25 1.29
CA GLY A 86 -3.97 -19.71 0.63
C GLY A 86 -5.29 -20.28 1.14
N ASN A 87 -5.28 -21.49 1.68
CA ASN A 87 -6.44 -22.14 2.29
C ASN A 87 -6.40 -22.15 3.83
N GLY A 88 -5.49 -21.36 4.42
CA GLY A 88 -5.20 -21.46 5.84
C GLY A 88 -4.38 -22.71 6.19
N ASP A 89 -4.22 -22.95 7.47
CA ASP A 89 -3.57 -24.14 8.03
C ASP A 89 -4.30 -24.65 9.28
N LYS A 90 -3.64 -25.51 10.07
CA LYS A 90 -4.23 -26.06 11.30
C LYS A 90 -4.48 -24.98 12.37
N ASP A 91 -3.66 -23.93 12.42
CA ASP A 91 -3.70 -22.88 13.42
C ASP A 91 -4.59 -21.71 13.00
N TYR A 92 -4.57 -21.35 11.70
CA TYR A 92 -5.33 -20.23 11.13
C TYR A 92 -6.10 -20.68 9.89
N LYS A 93 -7.43 -20.62 9.93
CA LYS A 93 -8.32 -21.12 8.87
C LYS A 93 -8.53 -20.16 7.71
N ILE A 94 -7.91 -18.99 7.77
CA ILE A 94 -7.99 -17.94 6.73
C ILE A 94 -6.64 -17.82 6.01
N PRO A 95 -6.62 -17.32 4.76
CA PRO A 95 -5.40 -17.10 4.01
C PRO A 95 -4.40 -16.23 4.79
N HIS A 96 -3.15 -16.65 4.86
CA HIS A 96 -2.12 -15.91 5.59
C HIS A 96 -0.71 -16.22 5.10
N ILE A 97 0.21 -15.30 5.38
CA ILE A 97 1.65 -15.48 5.23
C ILE A 97 2.26 -15.71 6.62
N LYS A 98 3.11 -16.71 6.73
CA LYS A 98 4.05 -16.86 7.87
C LYS A 98 5.39 -16.28 7.47
N PHE A 99 5.88 -15.34 8.26
CA PHE A 99 7.18 -14.71 8.04
C PHE A 99 7.84 -14.45 9.40
N GLU A 100 9.02 -15.04 9.62
CA GLU A 100 9.66 -15.06 10.96
C GLU A 100 8.68 -15.63 12.01
N ASN A 101 8.40 -14.89 13.09
CA ASN A 101 7.40 -15.24 14.10
C ASN A 101 6.06 -14.50 13.89
N LYS A 102 5.83 -13.94 12.70
CA LYS A 102 4.66 -13.11 12.37
C LYS A 102 3.66 -13.87 11.52
N ILE A 103 2.39 -13.47 11.64
CA ILE A 103 1.28 -13.92 10.82
C ILE A 103 0.70 -12.69 10.12
N ILE A 104 0.63 -12.74 8.81
CA ILE A 104 0.05 -11.66 7.99
C ILE A 104 -1.18 -12.23 7.32
N PHE A 105 -2.37 -11.88 7.81
CA PHE A 105 -3.63 -12.30 7.20
C PHE A 105 -3.81 -11.63 5.84
N VAL A 106 -4.35 -12.39 4.88
CA VAL A 106 -4.61 -11.92 3.51
C VAL A 106 -6.11 -11.89 3.29
N LEU A 107 -6.65 -10.69 3.10
CA LEU A 107 -8.10 -10.44 3.10
C LEU A 107 -8.57 -9.80 1.80
N GLY A 108 -9.80 -10.14 1.38
CA GLY A 108 -10.55 -9.34 0.41
C GLY A 108 -11.48 -8.39 1.17
N TYR A 109 -11.43 -7.09 0.87
CA TYR A 109 -12.34 -6.10 1.49
C TYR A 109 -13.69 -5.99 0.77
N ASP A 110 -13.88 -6.66 -0.35
CA ASP A 110 -15.17 -6.79 -1.05
C ASP A 110 -16.16 -7.72 -0.33
N ASN A 111 -15.69 -8.54 0.60
CA ASN A 111 -16.50 -9.50 1.34
C ASN A 111 -16.46 -9.22 2.84
N ARG A 112 -17.58 -8.68 3.36
CA ARG A 112 -17.72 -8.28 4.76
C ARG A 112 -17.49 -9.43 5.74
N ASP A 113 -18.05 -10.60 5.45
CA ASP A 113 -17.94 -11.77 6.33
C ASP A 113 -16.49 -12.21 6.55
N LYS A 114 -15.66 -12.03 5.52
CA LYS A 114 -14.23 -12.41 5.59
C LYS A 114 -13.40 -11.47 6.46
N TRP A 115 -13.61 -10.16 6.35
CA TRP A 115 -12.81 -9.24 7.14
C TRP A 115 -13.34 -9.09 8.58
N GLU A 116 -14.63 -9.31 8.83
CA GLU A 116 -15.18 -9.37 10.19
C GLU A 116 -14.54 -10.45 11.05
N LEU A 117 -14.09 -11.57 10.45
CA LEU A 117 -13.41 -12.66 11.17
C LEU A 117 -12.12 -12.22 11.88
N VAL A 118 -11.48 -11.17 11.45
CA VAL A 118 -10.19 -10.70 12.01
C VAL A 118 -10.32 -9.41 12.82
N LEU A 119 -11.43 -8.67 12.71
CA LEU A 119 -11.59 -7.35 13.34
C LEU A 119 -11.62 -7.38 14.88
N GLY A 120 -11.78 -8.51 15.51
CA GLY A 120 -11.66 -8.65 16.99
C GLY A 120 -10.24 -8.49 17.53
N SER A 121 -9.23 -8.44 16.65
CA SER A 121 -7.81 -8.43 17.02
C SER A 121 -7.17 -7.05 16.88
N GLN A 122 -6.01 -6.87 17.53
CA GLN A 122 -5.12 -5.73 17.35
C GLN A 122 -3.94 -6.13 16.47
N PHE A 123 -3.60 -5.28 15.51
CA PHE A 123 -2.57 -5.55 14.50
C PHE A 123 -1.34 -4.65 14.70
N GLY A 124 -0.17 -5.12 14.29
CA GLY A 124 1.02 -4.28 14.22
C GLY A 124 0.98 -3.41 12.97
N CYS A 125 0.94 -4.05 11.82
CA CYS A 125 0.96 -3.37 10.52
C CYS A 125 -0.23 -3.81 9.67
N VAL A 126 -0.81 -2.86 8.96
CA VAL A 126 -1.88 -3.08 7.97
C VAL A 126 -1.45 -2.48 6.64
N TYR A 127 -1.59 -3.23 5.57
CA TYR A 127 -1.45 -2.78 4.19
C TYR A 127 -2.78 -2.88 3.47
N ILE A 128 -3.21 -1.81 2.81
CA ILE A 128 -4.43 -1.77 1.99
C ILE A 128 -4.06 -1.39 0.57
N ASP A 129 -4.27 -2.29 -0.36
CA ASP A 129 -4.07 -2.05 -1.79
C ASP A 129 -5.30 -1.40 -2.38
N GLU A 130 -5.13 -0.34 -3.19
CA GLU A 130 -6.22 0.43 -3.81
C GLU A 130 -7.29 0.87 -2.80
N ILE A 131 -6.86 1.56 -1.72
CA ILE A 131 -7.74 1.97 -0.61
C ILE A 131 -8.95 2.80 -1.07
N ASN A 132 -8.84 3.52 -2.19
CA ASN A 132 -9.94 4.29 -2.81
C ASN A 132 -11.11 3.41 -3.28
N THR A 133 -10.88 2.13 -3.52
CA THR A 133 -11.93 1.17 -3.92
C THR A 133 -12.48 0.37 -2.74
N ALA A 134 -11.89 0.50 -1.55
CA ALA A 134 -12.33 -0.21 -0.36
C ALA A 134 -13.61 0.38 0.23
N HIS A 135 -14.47 -0.47 0.83
CA HIS A 135 -15.61 0.01 1.59
C HIS A 135 -15.15 0.85 2.76
N ILE A 136 -15.68 2.06 2.92
CA ILE A 136 -15.20 3.02 3.92
C ILE A 136 -15.29 2.48 5.35
N ASP A 137 -16.30 1.67 5.68
CA ASP A 137 -16.45 1.08 7.01
C ASP A 137 -15.32 0.09 7.32
N PHE A 138 -14.83 -0.67 6.31
CA PHE A 138 -13.64 -1.50 6.46
C PHE A 138 -12.42 -0.64 6.83
N VAL A 139 -12.21 0.47 6.10
CA VAL A 139 -11.06 1.35 6.33
C VAL A 139 -11.14 1.99 7.72
N ARG A 140 -12.32 2.48 8.13
CA ARG A 140 -12.55 3.05 9.47
C ARG A 140 -12.24 2.06 10.57
N GLU A 141 -12.78 0.85 10.45
CA GLU A 141 -12.62 -0.20 11.46
C GLU A 141 -11.17 -0.64 11.59
N ILE A 142 -10.49 -0.93 10.47
CA ILE A 142 -9.13 -1.43 10.51
C ILE A 142 -8.10 -0.35 10.92
N SER A 143 -8.36 0.92 10.61
CA SER A 143 -7.46 2.03 10.93
C SER A 143 -7.36 2.31 12.43
N THR A 144 -8.35 1.92 13.22
CA THR A 144 -8.34 2.08 14.68
C THR A 144 -7.65 0.93 15.41
N ARG A 145 -7.25 -0.13 14.71
CA ARG A 145 -6.77 -1.39 15.28
C ARG A 145 -5.32 -1.72 14.92
N ASN A 146 -4.56 -0.76 14.46
CA ASN A 146 -3.17 -0.98 14.05
C ASN A 146 -2.21 0.07 14.62
N ASP A 147 -0.93 -0.27 14.64
CA ASP A 147 0.14 0.66 15.01
C ASP A 147 0.71 1.38 13.78
N TYR A 148 0.60 0.75 12.59
CA TYR A 148 1.08 1.30 11.34
C TYR A 148 0.16 0.91 10.18
N LEU A 149 -0.30 1.91 9.45
CA LEU A 149 -1.11 1.76 8.24
C LEU A 149 -0.28 2.13 7.01
N MET A 150 -0.33 1.31 5.97
CA MET A 150 0.15 1.69 4.64
C MET A 150 -0.96 1.45 3.62
N ALA A 151 -1.18 2.40 2.74
CA ALA A 151 -2.17 2.27 1.68
C ALA A 151 -1.61 2.74 0.34
N THR A 152 -1.97 2.01 -0.73
CA THR A 152 -1.72 2.45 -2.11
C THR A 152 -3.02 2.88 -2.75
N LEU A 153 -2.95 3.82 -3.69
CA LEU A 153 -4.07 4.24 -4.52
C LEU A 153 -3.58 4.84 -5.84
N ASN A 154 -4.45 4.84 -6.83
CA ASN A 154 -4.31 5.67 -8.00
C ASN A 154 -5.18 6.92 -7.81
N PRO A 155 -4.84 8.08 -8.42
CA PRO A 155 -5.71 9.26 -8.38
C PRO A 155 -7.13 8.92 -8.81
N ASP A 156 -8.11 9.36 -8.03
CA ASP A 156 -9.53 9.06 -8.20
C ASP A 156 -10.37 10.28 -7.79
N ASP A 157 -11.68 10.15 -7.72
CA ASP A 157 -12.60 11.19 -7.30
C ASP A 157 -12.28 11.67 -5.86
N PRO A 158 -11.84 12.93 -5.67
CA PRO A 158 -11.49 13.46 -4.35
C PRO A 158 -12.69 13.59 -3.40
N SER A 159 -13.92 13.46 -3.90
CA SER A 159 -15.14 13.46 -3.07
C SER A 159 -15.36 12.17 -2.30
N LEU A 160 -14.66 11.10 -2.64
CA LEU A 160 -14.75 9.81 -1.94
C LEU A 160 -14.40 9.98 -0.45
N PRO A 161 -15.18 9.36 0.46
CA PRO A 161 -14.95 9.48 1.91
C PRO A 161 -13.52 9.15 2.36
N VAL A 162 -12.87 8.21 1.69
CA VAL A 162 -11.49 7.82 2.01
C VAL A 162 -10.48 8.95 1.82
N TYR A 163 -10.69 9.83 0.84
CA TYR A 163 -9.83 11.01 0.68
C TYR A 163 -10.01 11.95 1.86
N LYS A 164 -11.23 12.35 2.15
CA LYS A 164 -11.53 13.30 3.24
C LYS A 164 -11.12 12.78 4.62
N GLU A 165 -11.40 11.52 4.90
CA GLU A 165 -11.19 10.96 6.24
C GLU A 165 -9.75 10.48 6.48
N PHE A 166 -9.02 10.13 5.40
CA PHE A 166 -7.69 9.52 5.51
C PHE A 166 -6.63 10.26 4.67
N VAL A 167 -6.69 10.20 3.34
CA VAL A 167 -5.62 10.67 2.46
C VAL A 167 -5.35 12.17 2.68
N ASN A 168 -6.39 13.02 2.65
CA ASN A 168 -6.27 14.48 2.77
C ASN A 168 -5.85 14.95 4.16
N ARG A 169 -5.84 14.07 5.15
CA ARG A 169 -5.30 14.30 6.50
C ARG A 169 -3.81 13.94 6.65
N SER A 170 -3.21 13.37 5.62
CA SER A 170 -1.76 13.13 5.56
C SER A 170 -1.03 14.38 5.07
N ARG A 171 0.29 14.41 5.21
CA ARG A 171 1.12 15.52 4.71
C ARG A 171 2.28 15.00 3.88
N PRO A 172 2.60 15.69 2.79
CA PRO A 172 3.74 15.36 1.95
C PRO A 172 5.05 15.30 2.75
N TYR A 173 5.92 14.43 2.32
CA TYR A 173 7.31 14.51 2.76
C TYR A 173 7.93 15.77 2.16
N LYS A 174 8.34 16.71 2.99
CA LYS A 174 8.68 18.09 2.61
C LYS A 174 9.58 18.20 1.36
N LYS A 175 10.55 17.30 1.24
CA LYS A 175 11.48 17.25 0.10
C LYS A 175 10.77 17.04 -1.24
N TYR A 176 9.61 16.40 -1.25
CA TYR A 176 8.88 15.98 -2.44
C TYR A 176 7.55 16.73 -2.63
N GLU A 177 7.27 17.75 -1.84
CA GLU A 177 6.01 18.49 -1.88
C GLU A 177 5.79 19.19 -3.23
N ASN A 178 6.86 19.76 -3.80
CA ASN A 178 6.79 20.55 -5.04
C ASN A 178 6.57 19.71 -6.32
N ILE A 179 6.73 18.38 -6.24
CA ILE A 179 6.50 17.50 -7.39
C ILE A 179 5.08 16.91 -7.41
N ILE A 180 4.28 17.16 -6.37
CA ILE A 180 2.88 16.76 -6.32
C ILE A 180 2.09 17.70 -7.21
N PRO A 181 1.21 17.20 -8.10
CA PRO A 181 0.30 18.04 -8.89
C PRO A 181 -0.46 19.01 -8.00
N ASN A 182 -0.64 20.26 -8.49
CA ASN A 182 -1.27 21.33 -7.70
C ASN A 182 -2.67 20.92 -7.23
N GLU A 183 -3.45 20.29 -8.09
CA GLU A 183 -4.81 19.83 -7.80
C GLU A 183 -4.83 18.89 -6.61
N ILE A 184 -3.95 17.89 -6.58
CA ILE A 184 -3.81 16.94 -5.47
C ILE A 184 -3.31 17.65 -4.21
N ARG A 185 -2.30 18.53 -4.34
CA ARG A 185 -1.75 19.27 -3.21
C ARG A 185 -2.79 20.17 -2.55
N GLU A 186 -3.71 20.72 -3.35
CA GLU A 186 -4.82 21.52 -2.85
C GLU A 186 -5.85 20.73 -2.05
N GLU A 187 -5.99 19.43 -2.29
CA GLU A 187 -6.85 18.54 -1.52
C GLU A 187 -6.27 18.14 -0.16
N LEU A 188 -4.95 18.16 0.02
CA LEU A 188 -4.27 17.75 1.26
C LEU A 188 -4.39 18.82 2.38
N LYS A 189 -5.62 19.33 2.63
CA LYS A 189 -5.88 20.47 3.53
C LYS A 189 -6.64 20.09 4.81
N GLU A 190 -7.17 18.89 4.90
CA GLU A 190 -7.89 18.45 6.09
C GLU A 190 -7.00 18.52 7.34
N LYS A 191 -7.58 18.58 8.53
CA LYS A 191 -6.83 18.64 9.80
C LYS A 191 -5.82 17.47 9.86
N PRO A 192 -4.52 17.75 9.92
CA PRO A 192 -3.51 16.70 9.79
C PRO A 192 -3.50 15.75 10.98
N VAL A 193 -3.19 14.48 10.71
CA VAL A 193 -2.88 13.50 11.74
C VAL A 193 -1.35 13.40 11.87
N GLN A 194 -0.86 13.48 13.09
CA GLN A 194 0.58 13.38 13.34
C GLN A 194 1.11 12.01 12.91
N GLY A 195 2.20 12.02 12.18
CA GLY A 195 2.82 10.77 11.69
C GLY A 195 2.22 10.22 10.39
N TRP A 196 1.14 10.84 9.85
CA TRP A 196 0.59 10.46 8.55
C TRP A 196 1.34 11.16 7.42
N LYS A 197 1.91 10.36 6.50
CA LYS A 197 2.71 10.83 5.37
C LYS A 197 2.04 10.52 4.04
N TYR A 198 2.17 11.46 3.12
CA TYR A 198 1.70 11.36 1.75
C TYR A 198 2.90 11.29 0.79
N TRP A 199 2.81 10.40 -0.19
CA TRP A 199 3.82 10.16 -1.21
C TRP A 199 3.18 10.09 -2.58
N PHE A 200 3.66 10.90 -3.52
CA PHE A 200 3.21 10.84 -4.91
C PHE A 200 4.29 10.20 -5.79
N PHE A 201 3.95 9.08 -6.43
CA PHE A 201 4.87 8.32 -7.28
C PHE A 201 4.42 8.32 -8.74
N THR A 202 5.37 8.47 -9.66
CA THR A 202 5.15 8.48 -11.10
C THR A 202 5.93 7.34 -11.77
N PHE A 203 5.79 7.20 -13.08
CA PHE A 203 6.55 6.22 -13.85
C PHE A 203 8.06 6.39 -13.70
N GLU A 204 8.54 7.63 -13.58
CA GLU A 204 9.95 7.99 -13.42
C GLU A 204 10.55 7.46 -12.11
N ASP A 205 9.73 7.18 -11.10
CA ASP A 205 10.18 6.60 -9.84
C ASP A 205 10.47 5.09 -9.96
N ASN A 206 9.93 4.43 -10.99
CA ASN A 206 10.17 3.02 -11.27
C ASN A 206 11.33 2.83 -12.23
N LEU A 207 12.55 2.74 -11.69
CA LEU A 207 13.77 2.59 -12.47
C LEU A 207 13.91 1.22 -13.20
N SER A 208 12.93 0.33 -13.05
CA SER A 208 12.87 -0.92 -13.83
C SER A 208 12.18 -0.72 -15.19
N LEU A 209 11.53 0.41 -15.43
CA LEU A 209 10.92 0.75 -16.71
C LEU A 209 11.98 1.34 -17.65
N SER A 210 11.96 0.94 -18.91
CA SER A 210 12.73 1.60 -19.96
C SER A 210 12.12 2.96 -20.31
N ALA A 211 12.92 3.86 -20.92
CA ALA A 211 12.41 5.14 -21.41
C ALA A 211 11.26 4.95 -22.43
N GLU A 212 11.34 3.91 -23.25
CA GLU A 212 10.28 3.55 -24.22
C GLU A 212 8.99 3.11 -23.52
N ASP A 213 9.08 2.32 -22.43
CA ASP A 213 7.91 1.91 -21.64
C ASP A 213 7.25 3.10 -20.97
N ILE A 214 8.04 4.03 -20.43
CA ILE A 214 7.54 5.26 -19.81
C ILE A 214 6.77 6.08 -20.83
N GLU A 215 7.34 6.26 -22.03
CA GLU A 215 6.70 7.05 -23.09
C GLU A 215 5.38 6.43 -23.56
N LYS A 216 5.37 5.10 -23.80
CA LYS A 216 4.13 4.37 -24.13
C LYS A 216 3.05 4.53 -23.06
N LYS A 217 3.43 4.47 -21.78
CA LYS A 217 2.49 4.65 -20.67
C LYS A 217 1.97 6.07 -20.57
N LYS A 218 2.81 7.09 -20.81
CA LYS A 218 2.38 8.50 -20.86
C LYS A 218 1.36 8.73 -21.97
N GLN A 219 1.62 8.21 -23.17
CA GLN A 219 0.70 8.29 -24.30
C GLN A 219 -0.65 7.63 -24.00
N SER A 220 -0.64 6.45 -23.37
CA SER A 220 -1.86 5.75 -22.97
C SER A 220 -2.67 6.53 -21.93
N CYS A 221 -2.03 7.22 -20.98
CA CYS A 221 -2.71 8.07 -20.00
C CYS A 221 -3.33 9.32 -20.65
N LEU A 222 -2.65 9.97 -21.59
CA LEU A 222 -3.16 11.16 -22.31
C LEU A 222 -4.40 10.84 -23.15
N LEU A 223 -4.50 9.64 -23.71
CA LEU A 223 -5.69 9.20 -24.45
C LEU A 223 -6.93 9.05 -23.54
N TYR A 224 -6.75 8.77 -22.27
CA TYR A 224 -7.84 8.68 -21.29
C TYR A 224 -8.22 10.03 -20.65
N THR A 225 -7.36 11.05 -20.72
CA THR A 225 -7.58 12.37 -20.13
C THR A 225 -8.06 13.42 -21.13
N SER A 226 -8.16 13.09 -22.41
CA SER A 226 -8.74 13.98 -23.41
C SER A 226 -10.27 13.94 -23.27
N PRO A 227 -10.95 15.06 -22.95
CA PRO A 227 -12.40 15.10 -22.99
C PRO A 227 -12.86 14.88 -24.43
N SER A 228 -13.72 13.89 -24.62
CA SER A 228 -14.47 13.66 -25.86
C SER A 228 -15.49 14.78 -26.11
#